data_dbfd2d853799de0808c62297ac4fb7a5
#
_entry.id   dbfd2d853799de0808c62297ac4fb7a5
#
_cell.length_a   1.000
_cell.length_b   1.000
_cell.length_c   1.000
_cell.angle_alpha   90.00
_cell.angle_beta   90.00
_cell.angle_gamma   90.00
#
_symmetry.space_group_name_H-M   'P 1'
#
loop_
_entity.id
_entity.type
_entity.pdbx_description
1 polymer ?
#
loop_
_entity_poly.entity_id
_entity_poly.type
_entity_poly.pdbx_seq_one_letter_code
_entity_poly.pdbx_strand_id
1 'polypeptide(L)'
;MRIAVIGPGAVGGVIAAWLAQNEAFEVEVCARTAFDRLEVATPGGPLTATPRVLTAPDQASQVDWAIITTKTYDAAATGAWLARLIGPDTRVAVLQNGVEHVERFTPYVAAERITPAVVDIPAERSAPGRVRQRRDGTILVPEGAAGEAFVALFVHTPIGVFTTPDFKTAAWKKLALNCAGAVNALTLKPAGVAQGEPIADIMRALVGECVAVGRAEGADLPSDLPETVVAGCRAGPADGVNSLHADRAAGRPMELDARNGVIVRLGARHGIATPVNAMVVALLDAAAS
;
A
#
# COMPACT_ATOMS: atom_id res chain seq x y z
N MET A 1 6.68 3.69 -24.10
CA MET A 1 5.52 3.84 -23.19
C MET A 1 5.92 4.76 -22.05
N ARG A 2 5.09 5.77 -21.73
CA ARG A 2 5.36 6.74 -20.66
C ARG A 2 4.66 6.33 -19.38
N ILE A 3 5.41 6.27 -18.28
CA ILE A 3 4.92 5.82 -16.98
C ILE A 3 5.30 6.86 -15.93
N ALA A 4 4.29 7.40 -15.21
CA ALA A 4 4.51 8.27 -14.07
C ALA A 4 4.27 7.51 -12.76
N VAL A 5 5.25 7.50 -11.85
CA VAL A 5 5.10 6.98 -10.49
C VAL A 5 4.92 8.15 -9.52
N ILE A 6 3.73 8.27 -8.96
CA ILE A 6 3.39 9.35 -8.04
C ILE A 6 3.70 8.91 -6.61
N GLY A 7 4.65 9.58 -5.96
CA GLY A 7 5.12 9.26 -4.62
C GLY A 7 6.25 8.23 -4.56
N PRO A 8 7.47 8.54 -5.02
CA PRO A 8 8.61 7.64 -4.96
C PRO A 8 9.12 7.46 -3.51
N GLY A 9 8.23 6.92 -2.68
CA GLY A 9 8.53 6.46 -1.33
C GLY A 9 9.26 5.11 -1.35
N ALA A 10 9.03 4.27 -0.33
CA ALA A 10 9.64 2.93 -0.30
C ALA A 10 9.15 2.06 -1.46
N VAL A 11 7.83 1.88 -1.58
CA VAL A 11 7.23 1.06 -2.65
C VAL A 11 7.42 1.70 -4.01
N GLY A 12 7.06 2.99 -4.16
CA GLY A 12 7.14 3.70 -5.44
C GLY A 12 8.57 3.83 -5.97
N GLY A 13 9.55 3.99 -5.08
CA GLY A 13 10.97 4.02 -5.47
C GLY A 13 11.46 2.68 -6.03
N VAL A 14 11.05 1.55 -5.40
CA VAL A 14 11.35 0.20 -5.92
C VAL A 14 10.72 0.00 -7.29
N ILE A 15 9.42 0.31 -7.43
CA ILE A 15 8.69 0.14 -8.69
C ILE A 15 9.31 1.00 -9.80
N ALA A 16 9.55 2.28 -9.55
CA ALA A 16 10.13 3.17 -10.55
C ALA A 16 11.53 2.72 -10.98
N ALA A 17 12.35 2.25 -10.04
CA ALA A 17 13.70 1.78 -10.35
C ALA A 17 13.68 0.52 -11.22
N TRP A 18 12.79 -0.44 -10.94
CA TRP A 18 12.66 -1.66 -11.73
C TRP A 18 12.08 -1.39 -13.11
N LEU A 19 11.01 -0.59 -13.22
CA LEU A 19 10.41 -0.25 -14.52
C LEU A 19 11.38 0.51 -15.43
N ALA A 20 12.23 1.36 -14.84
CA ALA A 20 13.24 2.12 -15.59
C ALA A 20 14.40 1.26 -16.15
N GLN A 21 14.48 -0.04 -15.81
CA GLN A 21 15.44 -0.94 -16.46
C GLN A 21 14.98 -1.38 -17.86
N ASN A 22 13.71 -1.20 -18.20
CA ASN A 22 13.19 -1.51 -19.51
C ASN A 22 13.31 -0.27 -20.42
N GLU A 23 14.18 -0.32 -21.41
CA GLU A 23 14.42 0.79 -22.36
C GLU A 23 13.18 1.20 -23.17
N ALA A 24 12.17 0.33 -23.25
CA ALA A 24 10.88 0.66 -23.88
C ALA A 24 10.01 1.60 -23.03
N PHE A 25 10.39 1.84 -21.77
CA PHE A 25 9.64 2.68 -20.82
C PHE A 25 10.37 3.98 -20.55
N GLU A 26 9.67 5.09 -20.73
CA GLU A 26 10.06 6.41 -20.26
C GLU A 26 9.42 6.60 -18.86
N VAL A 27 10.21 6.38 -17.80
CA VAL A 27 9.73 6.47 -16.43
C VAL A 27 10.02 7.85 -15.86
N GLU A 28 8.97 8.50 -15.36
CA GLU A 28 9.09 9.72 -14.58
C GLU A 28 8.52 9.53 -13.17
N VAL A 29 9.01 10.30 -12.19
CA VAL A 29 8.55 10.22 -10.81
C VAL A 29 8.06 11.58 -10.34
N CYS A 30 6.88 11.62 -9.73
CA CYS A 30 6.30 12.82 -9.13
C CYS A 30 6.63 12.82 -7.64
N ALA A 31 7.50 13.72 -7.21
CA ALA A 31 8.07 13.78 -5.87
C ALA A 31 7.92 15.16 -5.24
N ARG A 32 7.86 15.24 -3.90
CA ARG A 32 7.89 16.52 -3.18
C ARG A 32 9.30 17.15 -3.09
N THR A 33 10.31 16.29 -3.18
CA THR A 33 11.73 16.70 -3.05
C THR A 33 12.48 16.14 -4.24
N ALA A 34 13.26 16.99 -4.90
CA ALA A 34 14.12 16.57 -6.00
C ALA A 34 15.22 15.62 -5.53
N PHE A 35 15.64 14.74 -6.42
CA PHE A 35 16.81 13.88 -6.28
C PHE A 35 17.31 13.52 -7.69
N ASP A 36 18.62 13.21 -7.80
CA ASP A 36 19.23 12.99 -9.13
C ASP A 36 19.01 11.58 -9.66
N ARG A 37 18.95 10.58 -8.76
CA ARG A 37 18.81 9.17 -9.12
C ARG A 37 18.11 8.36 -8.03
N LEU A 38 17.53 7.24 -8.42
CA LEU A 38 17.08 6.19 -7.51
C LEU A 38 18.24 5.21 -7.26
N GLU A 39 18.56 4.98 -6.01
CA GLU A 39 19.47 3.95 -5.54
C GLU A 39 18.68 2.97 -4.67
N VAL A 40 18.49 1.74 -5.17
CA VAL A 40 17.73 0.71 -4.47
C VAL A 40 18.67 -0.44 -4.12
N ALA A 41 18.90 -0.66 -2.83
CA ALA A 41 19.55 -1.89 -2.37
C ALA A 41 18.52 -3.02 -2.44
N THR A 42 18.72 -3.99 -3.35
CA THR A 42 17.82 -5.14 -3.54
C THR A 42 18.47 -6.43 -3.04
N PRO A 43 17.72 -7.52 -2.84
CA PRO A 43 18.29 -8.83 -2.53
C PRO A 43 19.30 -9.33 -3.58
N GLY A 44 19.09 -8.96 -4.86
CA GLY A 44 19.97 -9.31 -5.98
C GLY A 44 21.16 -8.38 -6.17
N GLY A 45 21.33 -7.35 -5.32
CA GLY A 45 22.40 -6.35 -5.44
C GLY A 45 21.88 -4.93 -5.64
N PRO A 46 22.76 -3.95 -5.83
CA PRO A 46 22.35 -2.55 -6.02
C PRO A 46 21.71 -2.35 -7.39
N LEU A 47 20.59 -1.65 -7.38
CA LEU A 47 19.86 -1.20 -8.58
C LEU A 47 19.89 0.32 -8.64
N THR A 48 20.27 0.88 -9.77
CA THR A 48 20.29 2.34 -9.99
C THR A 48 19.45 2.71 -11.21
N ALA A 49 18.68 3.77 -11.10
CA ALA A 49 17.93 4.35 -12.20
C ALA A 49 17.93 5.88 -12.13
N THR A 50 17.82 6.52 -13.29
CA THR A 50 17.79 7.99 -13.42
C THR A 50 16.48 8.44 -14.09
N PRO A 51 15.30 8.21 -13.46
CA PRO A 51 14.05 8.69 -14.01
C PRO A 51 14.01 10.22 -13.99
N ARG A 52 13.20 10.81 -14.87
CA ARG A 52 12.91 12.24 -14.76
C ARG A 52 12.15 12.51 -13.49
N VAL A 53 12.67 13.41 -12.63
CA VAL A 53 12.04 13.77 -11.35
C VAL A 53 11.26 15.07 -11.52
N LEU A 54 9.95 15.02 -11.31
CA LEU A 54 9.03 16.14 -11.34
C LEU A 54 8.69 16.56 -9.91
N THR A 55 8.81 17.85 -9.59
CA THR A 55 8.54 18.36 -8.23
C THR A 55 7.30 19.25 -8.17
N ALA A 56 6.73 19.60 -9.32
CA ALA A 56 5.48 20.36 -9.41
C ALA A 56 4.59 19.80 -10.55
N PRO A 57 3.26 19.79 -10.37
CA PRO A 57 2.33 19.23 -11.36
C PRO A 57 2.39 19.87 -12.75
N ASP A 58 2.76 21.15 -12.86
CA ASP A 58 2.89 21.87 -14.12
C ASP A 58 4.06 21.38 -15.00
N GLN A 59 5.01 20.64 -14.42
CA GLN A 59 6.09 19.98 -15.15
C GLN A 59 5.65 18.67 -15.83
N ALA A 60 4.48 18.13 -15.44
CA ALA A 60 3.97 16.86 -15.93
C ALA A 60 3.21 17.03 -17.24
N SER A 61 3.23 15.97 -18.05
CA SER A 61 2.43 15.82 -19.26
C SER A 61 1.77 14.43 -19.29
N GLN A 62 0.81 14.23 -20.18
CA GLN A 62 0.04 13.00 -20.26
C GLN A 62 0.92 11.76 -20.43
N VAL A 63 0.53 10.68 -19.75
CA VAL A 63 1.24 9.40 -19.74
C VAL A 63 0.32 8.24 -20.10
N ASP A 64 0.89 7.09 -20.43
CA ASP A 64 0.13 5.86 -20.66
C ASP A 64 -0.31 5.23 -19.33
N TRP A 65 0.55 5.30 -18.29
CA TRP A 65 0.25 4.83 -16.95
C TRP A 65 0.61 5.86 -15.88
N ALA A 66 -0.34 6.09 -14.96
CA ALA A 66 -0.10 6.79 -13.69
C ALA A 66 -0.18 5.77 -12.55
N ILE A 67 0.93 5.51 -11.88
CA ILE A 67 1.04 4.55 -10.78
C ILE A 67 1.09 5.32 -9.46
N ILE A 68 0.04 5.20 -8.64
CA ILE A 68 -0.12 5.91 -7.38
C ILE A 68 0.45 5.07 -6.24
N THR A 69 1.50 5.57 -5.59
CA THR A 69 2.18 4.95 -4.45
C THR A 69 2.34 5.93 -3.28
N THR A 70 1.59 7.04 -3.31
CA THR A 70 1.51 7.99 -2.20
C THR A 70 0.83 7.37 -0.99
N LYS A 71 1.03 7.96 0.17
CA LYS A 71 0.23 7.63 1.35
C LYS A 71 -1.24 8.00 1.12
N THR A 72 -2.16 7.30 1.77
CA THR A 72 -3.60 7.47 1.57
C THR A 72 -4.10 8.87 1.92
N TYR A 73 -3.49 9.51 2.91
CA TYR A 73 -3.79 10.90 3.30
C TYR A 73 -3.30 11.95 2.31
N ASP A 74 -2.47 11.59 1.33
CA ASP A 74 -1.99 12.46 0.25
C ASP A 74 -2.91 12.43 -1.00
N ALA A 75 -4.13 11.91 -0.91
CA ALA A 75 -5.02 11.73 -2.07
C ALA A 75 -5.31 13.05 -2.81
N ALA A 76 -5.58 14.14 -2.09
CA ALA A 76 -5.82 15.45 -2.69
C ALA A 76 -4.59 15.99 -3.45
N ALA A 77 -3.40 15.86 -2.86
CA ALA A 77 -2.15 16.24 -3.52
C ALA A 77 -1.86 15.37 -4.75
N THR A 78 -2.22 14.08 -4.70
CA THR A 78 -2.14 13.16 -5.84
C THR A 78 -3.09 13.59 -6.95
N GLY A 79 -4.30 14.07 -6.62
CA GLY A 79 -5.28 14.60 -7.57
C GLY A 79 -4.74 15.74 -8.43
N ALA A 80 -3.91 16.63 -7.86
CA ALA A 80 -3.26 17.70 -8.62
C ALA A 80 -2.30 17.17 -9.70
N TRP A 81 -1.59 16.06 -9.45
CA TRP A 81 -0.78 15.38 -10.45
C TRP A 81 -1.64 14.70 -11.51
N LEU A 82 -2.70 13.99 -11.10
CA LEU A 82 -3.60 13.31 -12.02
C LEU A 82 -4.24 14.27 -13.01
N ALA A 83 -4.57 15.50 -12.60
CA ALA A 83 -5.13 16.53 -13.49
C ALA A 83 -4.20 16.89 -14.68
N ARG A 84 -2.90 16.58 -14.59
CA ARG A 84 -1.91 16.86 -15.65
C ARG A 84 -1.47 15.60 -16.38
N LEU A 85 -1.46 14.47 -15.68
CA LEU A 85 -0.98 13.18 -16.20
C LEU A 85 -2.02 12.44 -17.02
N ILE A 86 -3.33 12.66 -16.76
CA ILE A 86 -4.39 11.90 -17.40
C ILE A 86 -4.72 12.48 -18.77
N GLY A 87 -4.56 11.64 -19.80
CA GLY A 87 -5.05 11.82 -21.16
C GLY A 87 -6.23 10.87 -21.46
N PRO A 88 -6.70 10.83 -22.71
CA PRO A 88 -7.83 9.98 -23.11
C PRO A 88 -7.65 8.50 -22.79
N ASP A 89 -6.42 7.98 -22.96
CA ASP A 89 -6.09 6.55 -22.86
C ASP A 89 -5.26 6.21 -21.61
N THR A 90 -4.99 7.18 -20.73
CA THR A 90 -4.21 6.95 -19.51
C THR A 90 -4.91 5.96 -18.59
N ARG A 91 -4.19 4.94 -18.14
CA ARG A 91 -4.59 3.98 -17.10
C ARG A 91 -4.00 4.39 -15.77
N VAL A 92 -4.72 4.14 -14.68
CA VAL A 92 -4.28 4.50 -13.33
C VAL A 92 -4.22 3.25 -12.47
N ALA A 93 -3.07 2.99 -11.86
CA ALA A 93 -2.93 1.91 -10.87
C ALA A 93 -2.80 2.52 -9.47
N VAL A 94 -3.58 2.02 -8.50
CA VAL A 94 -3.57 2.50 -7.11
C VAL A 94 -2.96 1.44 -6.20
N LEU A 95 -1.74 1.72 -5.74
CA LEU A 95 -0.92 0.82 -4.95
C LEU A 95 -0.81 1.29 -3.48
N GLN A 96 -1.93 1.70 -2.92
CA GLN A 96 -2.03 2.18 -1.54
C GLN A 96 -2.54 1.08 -0.61
N ASN A 97 -2.34 1.25 0.69
CA ASN A 97 -2.99 0.40 1.69
C ASN A 97 -4.51 0.64 1.77
N GLY A 98 -5.24 -0.33 2.32
CA GLY A 98 -6.67 -0.25 2.55
C GLY A 98 -7.48 -1.00 1.51
N VAL A 99 -8.78 -0.71 1.46
CA VAL A 99 -9.76 -1.37 0.59
C VAL A 99 -10.55 -0.38 -0.28
N GLU A 100 -10.36 0.91 -0.08
CA GLU A 100 -11.08 2.01 -0.78
C GLU A 100 -10.23 2.62 -1.91
N HIS A 101 -9.57 1.78 -2.71
CA HIS A 101 -8.65 2.24 -3.76
C HIS A 101 -9.37 3.05 -4.84
N VAL A 102 -10.51 2.57 -5.30
CA VAL A 102 -11.28 3.19 -6.38
C VAL A 102 -11.98 4.44 -5.85
N GLU A 103 -12.71 4.31 -4.76
CA GLU A 103 -13.52 5.38 -4.15
C GLU A 103 -12.68 6.62 -3.84
N ARG A 104 -11.43 6.42 -3.41
CA ARG A 104 -10.51 7.52 -3.06
C ARG A 104 -10.14 8.37 -4.27
N PHE A 105 -10.12 7.79 -5.46
CA PHE A 105 -9.66 8.49 -6.67
C PHE A 105 -10.75 8.78 -7.70
N THR A 106 -11.98 8.31 -7.51
CA THR A 106 -13.13 8.67 -8.37
C THR A 106 -13.40 10.18 -8.47
N PRO A 107 -13.05 11.04 -7.50
CA PRO A 107 -13.15 12.49 -7.69
C PRO A 107 -12.19 13.05 -8.75
N TYR A 108 -11.17 12.31 -9.16
CA TYR A 108 -10.10 12.77 -10.05
C TYR A 108 -10.06 12.01 -11.37
N VAL A 109 -10.54 10.76 -11.39
CA VAL A 109 -10.44 9.86 -12.54
C VAL A 109 -11.65 8.93 -12.58
N ALA A 110 -12.15 8.60 -13.76
CA ALA A 110 -13.26 7.68 -13.92
C ALA A 110 -12.90 6.27 -13.38
N ALA A 111 -13.84 5.65 -12.66
CA ALA A 111 -13.61 4.40 -11.93
C ALA A 111 -13.09 3.25 -12.82
N GLU A 112 -13.57 3.17 -14.05
CA GLU A 112 -13.19 2.14 -15.04
C GLU A 112 -11.73 2.23 -15.50
N ARG A 113 -11.06 3.36 -15.23
CA ARG A 113 -9.64 3.56 -15.52
C ARG A 113 -8.73 3.17 -14.36
N ILE A 114 -9.31 2.89 -13.19
CA ILE A 114 -8.57 2.60 -11.96
C ILE A 114 -8.37 1.09 -11.84
N THR A 115 -7.12 0.66 -11.80
CA THR A 115 -6.71 -0.69 -11.43
C THR A 115 -6.25 -0.66 -9.98
N PRO A 116 -7.05 -1.15 -9.02
CA PRO A 116 -6.64 -1.26 -7.64
C PRO A 116 -5.61 -2.37 -7.48
N ALA A 117 -4.69 -2.24 -6.52
CA ALA A 117 -3.64 -3.24 -6.31
C ALA A 117 -3.41 -3.52 -4.82
N VAL A 118 -3.31 -4.79 -4.48
CA VAL A 118 -2.81 -5.24 -3.18
C VAL A 118 -1.31 -5.43 -3.30
N VAL A 119 -0.54 -4.67 -2.51
CA VAL A 119 0.92 -4.63 -2.60
C VAL A 119 1.57 -5.25 -1.37
N ASP A 120 2.54 -6.11 -1.60
CA ASP A 120 3.43 -6.64 -0.58
C ASP A 120 4.89 -6.53 -1.06
N ILE A 121 5.43 -5.33 -1.01
CA ILE A 121 6.82 -5.01 -1.32
C ILE A 121 7.49 -4.50 -0.04
N PRO A 122 8.20 -5.36 0.72
CA PRO A 122 8.90 -4.95 1.92
C PRO A 122 10.09 -4.06 1.56
N ALA A 123 9.90 -2.78 1.73
CA ALA A 123 10.91 -1.78 1.44
C ALA A 123 10.88 -0.64 2.46
N GLU A 124 11.99 0.04 2.60
CA GLU A 124 12.16 1.22 3.45
C GLU A 124 12.90 2.31 2.69
N ARG A 125 12.49 3.56 2.91
CA ARG A 125 13.16 4.72 2.34
C ARG A 125 14.00 5.41 3.42
N SER A 126 15.30 5.51 3.21
CA SER A 126 16.22 6.21 4.12
C SER A 126 16.35 7.70 3.79
N ALA A 127 16.27 8.07 2.50
CA ALA A 127 16.34 9.45 2.02
C ALA A 127 15.60 9.59 0.67
N PRO A 128 15.38 10.80 0.15
CA PRO A 128 14.92 10.97 -1.23
C PRO A 128 15.85 10.24 -2.19
N GLY A 129 15.27 9.41 -3.08
CA GLY A 129 16.00 8.59 -4.04
C GLY A 129 16.73 7.36 -3.45
N ARG A 130 16.74 7.14 -2.13
CA ARG A 130 17.43 6.01 -1.50
C ARG A 130 16.47 5.06 -0.82
N VAL A 131 16.39 3.83 -1.33
CA VAL A 131 15.48 2.79 -0.88
C VAL A 131 16.22 1.48 -0.65
N ARG A 132 15.76 0.72 0.33
CA ARG A 132 16.17 -0.67 0.55
C ARG A 132 14.98 -1.58 0.37
N GLN A 133 15.04 -2.48 -0.59
CA GLN A 133 14.09 -3.56 -0.81
C GLN A 133 14.62 -4.79 -0.06
N ARG A 134 13.82 -5.34 0.87
CA ARG A 134 14.29 -6.42 1.75
C ARG A 134 14.13 -7.81 1.13
N ARG A 135 13.14 -8.00 0.26
CA ARG A 135 12.88 -9.20 -0.56
C ARG A 135 12.12 -8.82 -1.81
N ASP A 136 12.06 -9.74 -2.76
CA ASP A 136 11.18 -9.59 -3.91
C ASP A 136 9.74 -9.42 -3.43
N GLY A 137 9.01 -8.58 -4.14
CA GLY A 137 7.66 -8.22 -3.76
C GLY A 137 6.62 -8.94 -4.59
N THR A 138 5.36 -8.84 -4.14
CA THR A 138 4.21 -9.29 -4.90
C THR A 138 3.16 -8.19 -5.01
N ILE A 139 2.44 -8.18 -6.13
CA ILE A 139 1.31 -7.30 -6.38
C ILE A 139 0.18 -8.15 -6.94
N LEU A 140 -1.04 -8.00 -6.37
CA LEU A 140 -2.25 -8.60 -6.91
C LEU A 140 -3.15 -7.50 -7.48
N VAL A 141 -3.70 -7.74 -8.66
CA VAL A 141 -4.66 -6.85 -9.34
C VAL A 141 -5.90 -7.65 -9.77
N PRO A 142 -7.06 -7.02 -10.02
CA PRO A 142 -8.22 -7.73 -10.55
C PRO A 142 -7.92 -8.38 -11.91
N GLU A 143 -8.54 -9.52 -12.21
CA GLU A 143 -8.60 -10.08 -13.56
C GLU A 143 -9.23 -9.11 -14.56
N GLY A 144 -8.88 -9.28 -15.84
CA GLY A 144 -9.37 -8.52 -16.97
C GLY A 144 -8.29 -7.71 -17.69
N ALA A 145 -8.65 -7.07 -18.78
CA ALA A 145 -7.70 -6.41 -19.69
C ALA A 145 -6.83 -5.33 -19.02
N ALA A 146 -7.37 -4.63 -18.01
CA ALA A 146 -6.60 -3.62 -17.26
C ALA A 146 -5.56 -4.28 -16.34
N GLY A 147 -5.93 -5.35 -15.63
CA GLY A 147 -5.03 -6.13 -14.78
C GLY A 147 -3.92 -6.80 -15.58
N GLU A 148 -4.27 -7.46 -16.68
CA GLU A 148 -3.31 -8.11 -17.58
C GLU A 148 -2.31 -7.10 -18.17
N ALA A 149 -2.79 -5.91 -18.57
CA ALA A 149 -1.92 -4.85 -19.05
C ALA A 149 -1.00 -4.28 -17.95
N PHE A 150 -1.45 -4.28 -16.69
CA PHE A 150 -0.59 -3.91 -15.57
C PHE A 150 0.47 -4.98 -15.29
N VAL A 151 0.09 -6.28 -15.30
CA VAL A 151 1.04 -7.41 -15.20
C VAL A 151 2.15 -7.31 -16.23
N ALA A 152 1.82 -6.96 -17.48
CA ALA A 152 2.77 -6.86 -18.57
C ALA A 152 3.89 -5.82 -18.32
N LEU A 153 3.67 -4.81 -17.48
CA LEU A 153 4.71 -3.84 -17.12
C LEU A 153 5.88 -4.48 -16.36
N PHE A 154 5.64 -5.58 -15.65
CA PHE A 154 6.57 -6.16 -14.69
C PHE A 154 7.25 -7.46 -15.16
N VAL A 155 7.00 -7.91 -16.39
CA VAL A 155 7.51 -9.19 -16.92
C VAL A 155 9.04 -9.33 -16.80
N HIS A 156 9.77 -8.21 -16.88
CA HIS A 156 11.25 -8.20 -16.78
C HIS A 156 11.75 -7.73 -15.41
N THR A 157 10.94 -7.85 -14.38
CA THR A 157 11.32 -7.48 -13.01
C THR A 157 11.20 -8.69 -12.08
N PRO A 158 11.88 -8.71 -10.92
CA PRO A 158 11.70 -9.77 -9.93
C PRO A 158 10.40 -9.62 -9.12
N ILE A 159 9.62 -8.54 -9.33
CA ILE A 159 8.35 -8.32 -8.65
C ILE A 159 7.30 -9.24 -9.29
N GLY A 160 6.76 -10.18 -8.52
CA GLY A 160 5.66 -11.04 -8.96
C GLY A 160 4.36 -10.25 -9.03
N VAL A 161 3.81 -10.05 -10.24
CA VAL A 161 2.52 -9.39 -10.41
C VAL A 161 1.53 -10.40 -10.96
N PHE A 162 0.37 -10.56 -10.30
CA PHE A 162 -0.62 -11.57 -10.62
C PHE A 162 -2.01 -10.97 -10.67
N THR A 163 -2.88 -11.54 -11.49
CA THR A 163 -4.32 -11.27 -11.46
C THR A 163 -5.03 -12.17 -10.46
N THR A 164 -6.18 -11.73 -9.97
CA THR A 164 -7.06 -12.53 -9.11
C THR A 164 -8.53 -12.29 -9.47
N PRO A 165 -9.35 -13.36 -9.54
CA PRO A 165 -10.79 -13.25 -9.79
C PRO A 165 -11.55 -12.61 -8.62
N ASP A 166 -10.99 -12.70 -7.42
CA ASP A 166 -11.58 -12.13 -6.20
C ASP A 166 -10.63 -11.14 -5.52
N PHE A 167 -10.49 -9.98 -6.16
CA PHE A 167 -9.67 -8.89 -5.65
C PHE A 167 -10.18 -8.36 -4.30
N LYS A 168 -11.51 -8.31 -4.12
CA LYS A 168 -12.11 -7.81 -2.88
C LYS A 168 -11.65 -8.64 -1.69
N THR A 169 -11.77 -9.95 -1.76
CA THR A 169 -11.31 -10.84 -0.69
C THR A 169 -9.80 -10.73 -0.46
N ALA A 170 -9.00 -10.60 -1.52
CA ALA A 170 -7.54 -10.41 -1.39
C ALA A 170 -7.21 -9.10 -0.65
N ALA A 171 -7.88 -7.99 -0.97
CA ALA A 171 -7.69 -6.70 -0.31
C ALA A 171 -8.08 -6.75 1.18
N TRP A 172 -9.22 -7.38 1.51
CA TRP A 172 -9.66 -7.53 2.89
C TRP A 172 -8.76 -8.48 3.71
N LYS A 173 -8.22 -9.55 3.11
CA LYS A 173 -7.19 -10.40 3.77
C LYS A 173 -5.93 -9.60 4.09
N LYS A 174 -5.49 -8.72 3.18
CA LYS A 174 -4.35 -7.82 3.45
C LYS A 174 -4.68 -6.81 4.53
N LEU A 175 -5.92 -6.26 4.54
CA LEU A 175 -6.37 -5.36 5.59
C LEU A 175 -6.39 -6.05 6.97
N ALA A 176 -6.81 -7.31 7.05
CA ALA A 176 -6.81 -8.12 8.27
C ALA A 176 -5.39 -8.24 8.85
N LEU A 177 -4.39 -8.54 8.02
CA LEU A 177 -2.99 -8.52 8.46
C LEU A 177 -2.54 -7.13 8.92
N ASN A 178 -2.94 -6.10 8.18
CA ASN A 178 -2.57 -4.73 8.48
C ASN A 178 -3.18 -4.22 9.79
N CYS A 179 -4.47 -4.50 10.07
CA CYS A 179 -5.12 -4.06 11.29
C CYS A 179 -4.54 -4.75 12.54
N ALA A 180 -4.22 -6.05 12.48
CA ALA A 180 -3.53 -6.76 13.54
C ALA A 180 -2.17 -6.11 13.85
N GLY A 181 -1.44 -5.66 12.84
CA GLY A 181 -0.13 -5.01 12.99
C GLY A 181 -0.18 -3.66 13.72
N ALA A 182 -1.34 -3.11 14.05
CA ALA A 182 -1.46 -1.89 14.84
C ALA A 182 -0.93 -2.05 16.28
N VAL A 183 -0.91 -3.28 16.82
CA VAL A 183 -0.32 -3.55 18.15
C VAL A 183 1.17 -3.22 18.19
N ASN A 184 1.88 -3.38 17.08
CA ASN A 184 3.30 -3.02 16.97
C ASN A 184 3.48 -1.50 17.03
N ALA A 185 2.62 -0.76 16.37
CA ALA A 185 2.61 0.69 16.47
C ALA A 185 2.25 1.17 17.87
N LEU A 186 1.25 0.56 18.55
CA LEU A 186 0.87 0.91 19.91
C LEU A 186 1.99 0.68 20.94
N THR A 187 2.67 -0.44 20.83
CA THR A 187 3.70 -0.85 21.80
C THR A 187 5.10 -0.35 21.46
N LEU A 188 5.32 0.13 20.23
CA LEU A 188 6.66 0.39 19.65
C LEU A 188 7.58 -0.83 19.74
N LYS A 189 7.00 -2.03 19.71
CA LYS A 189 7.74 -3.29 19.73
C LYS A 189 7.62 -3.99 18.36
N PRO A 190 8.69 -4.69 17.93
CA PRO A 190 8.68 -5.46 16.69
C PRO A 190 7.72 -6.66 16.76
N ALA A 191 7.64 -7.43 15.68
CA ALA A 191 6.68 -8.52 15.50
C ALA A 191 6.69 -9.57 16.63
N GLY A 192 7.81 -9.77 17.32
CA GLY A 192 7.92 -10.68 18.46
C GLY A 192 6.94 -10.41 19.61
N VAL A 193 6.35 -9.21 19.68
CA VAL A 193 5.31 -8.90 20.70
C VAL A 193 4.09 -9.82 20.56
N ALA A 194 3.82 -10.37 19.38
CA ALA A 194 2.74 -11.32 19.12
C ALA A 194 2.91 -12.69 19.80
N GLN A 195 4.10 -12.99 20.34
CA GLN A 195 4.34 -14.22 21.11
C GLN A 195 3.58 -14.23 22.43
N GLY A 196 3.33 -13.06 23.02
CA GLY A 196 2.56 -12.95 24.25
C GLY A 196 1.05 -13.16 24.01
N GLU A 197 0.43 -14.10 24.75
CA GLU A 197 -0.97 -14.45 24.53
C GLU A 197 -1.94 -13.26 24.68
N PRO A 198 -1.80 -12.35 25.68
CA PRO A 198 -2.68 -11.20 25.75
C PRO A 198 -2.65 -10.28 24.53
N ILE A 199 -1.49 -10.16 23.87
CA ILE A 199 -1.36 -9.39 22.63
C ILE A 199 -1.98 -10.15 21.46
N ALA A 200 -1.77 -11.46 21.39
CA ALA A 200 -2.39 -12.30 20.38
C ALA A 200 -3.93 -12.26 20.45
N ASP A 201 -4.51 -12.22 21.65
CA ASP A 201 -5.95 -12.08 21.85
C ASP A 201 -6.48 -10.75 21.32
N ILE A 202 -5.75 -9.65 21.54
CA ILE A 202 -6.07 -8.35 20.95
C ILE A 202 -6.00 -8.43 19.40
N MET A 203 -4.98 -9.07 18.85
CA MET A 203 -4.85 -9.24 17.41
C MET A 203 -6.02 -10.08 16.83
N ARG A 204 -6.42 -11.17 17.49
CA ARG A 204 -7.60 -11.96 17.12
C ARG A 204 -8.87 -11.13 17.10
N ALA A 205 -9.08 -10.31 18.13
CA ALA A 205 -10.23 -9.43 18.23
C ALA A 205 -10.25 -8.38 17.10
N LEU A 206 -9.13 -7.72 16.81
CA LEU A 206 -8.98 -6.77 15.71
C LEU A 206 -9.33 -7.41 14.37
N VAL A 207 -8.80 -8.60 14.10
CA VAL A 207 -9.05 -9.34 12.85
C VAL A 207 -10.48 -9.86 12.83
N GLY A 208 -11.05 -10.29 13.95
CA GLY A 208 -12.45 -10.73 14.04
C GLY A 208 -13.43 -9.64 13.63
N GLU A 209 -13.22 -8.41 14.11
CA GLU A 209 -14.01 -7.24 13.68
C GLU A 209 -13.79 -6.95 12.17
N CYS A 210 -12.55 -7.02 11.70
CA CYS A 210 -12.24 -6.86 10.26
C CYS A 210 -12.96 -7.90 9.40
N VAL A 211 -13.00 -9.17 9.84
CA VAL A 211 -13.72 -10.25 9.13
C VAL A 211 -15.22 -9.98 9.08
N ALA A 212 -15.82 -9.56 10.21
CA ALA A 212 -17.25 -9.26 10.27
C ALA A 212 -17.62 -8.14 9.27
N VAL A 213 -16.86 -7.04 9.27
CA VAL A 213 -17.09 -5.91 8.37
C VAL A 213 -16.79 -6.29 6.91
N GLY A 214 -15.68 -6.98 6.66
CA GLY A 214 -15.31 -7.40 5.31
C GLY A 214 -16.34 -8.32 4.65
N ARG A 215 -16.94 -9.23 5.42
CA ARG A 215 -18.05 -10.08 4.94
C ARG A 215 -19.29 -9.24 4.61
N ALA A 216 -19.61 -8.24 5.42
CA ALA A 216 -20.71 -7.32 5.12
C ALA A 216 -20.45 -6.47 3.85
N GLU A 217 -19.19 -6.18 3.54
CA GLU A 217 -18.76 -5.55 2.29
C GLU A 217 -18.67 -6.55 1.11
N GLY A 218 -18.97 -7.85 1.34
CA GLY A 218 -19.03 -8.90 0.32
C GLY A 218 -17.69 -9.58 0.03
N ALA A 219 -16.73 -9.54 0.95
CA ALA A 219 -15.51 -10.34 0.86
C ALA A 219 -15.73 -11.77 1.41
N ASP A 220 -15.19 -12.78 0.74
CA ASP A 220 -15.23 -14.17 1.21
C ASP A 220 -14.06 -14.48 2.16
N LEU A 221 -14.22 -14.06 3.42
CA LEU A 221 -13.19 -14.22 4.44
C LEU A 221 -13.46 -15.46 5.29
N PRO A 222 -12.47 -16.37 5.47
CA PRO A 222 -12.63 -17.56 6.29
C PRO A 222 -12.78 -17.21 7.77
N SER A 223 -13.48 -18.06 8.52
CA SER A 223 -13.74 -17.83 9.96
C SER A 223 -12.49 -17.99 10.83
N ASP A 224 -11.50 -18.74 10.38
CA ASP A 224 -10.22 -18.98 11.03
C ASP A 224 -9.14 -17.93 10.64
N LEU A 225 -9.50 -16.89 9.88
CA LEU A 225 -8.56 -15.85 9.49
C LEU A 225 -7.88 -15.17 10.70
N PRO A 226 -8.56 -14.90 11.84
CA PRO A 226 -7.89 -14.37 13.03
C PRO A 226 -6.73 -15.26 13.52
N GLU A 227 -6.94 -16.57 13.59
CA GLU A 227 -5.89 -17.52 13.99
C GLU A 227 -4.76 -17.59 12.95
N THR A 228 -5.13 -17.63 11.67
CA THR A 228 -4.16 -17.63 10.57
C THR A 228 -3.25 -16.42 10.60
N VAL A 229 -3.81 -15.22 10.84
CA VAL A 229 -3.04 -13.97 10.92
C VAL A 229 -2.10 -13.99 12.14
N VAL A 230 -2.59 -14.39 13.31
CA VAL A 230 -1.75 -14.47 14.52
C VAL A 230 -0.64 -15.50 14.33
N ALA A 231 -0.96 -16.69 13.83
CA ALA A 231 0.04 -17.74 13.55
C ALA A 231 1.12 -17.24 12.58
N GLY A 232 0.72 -16.56 11.50
CA GLY A 232 1.65 -15.94 10.54
C GLY A 232 2.56 -14.88 11.18
N CYS A 233 2.02 -14.03 12.05
CA CYS A 233 2.82 -13.05 12.78
C CYS A 233 3.83 -13.70 13.74
N ARG A 234 3.45 -14.79 14.40
CA ARG A 234 4.32 -15.55 15.31
C ARG A 234 5.42 -16.33 14.58
N ALA A 235 5.12 -16.84 13.38
CA ALA A 235 6.08 -17.58 12.56
C ALA A 235 7.08 -16.66 11.83
N GLY A 236 6.77 -15.39 11.70
CA GLY A 236 7.62 -14.40 11.05
C GLY A 236 8.84 -13.99 11.89
N PRO A 237 9.78 -13.22 11.32
CA PRO A 237 10.94 -12.70 12.04
C PRO A 237 10.51 -11.87 13.25
N ALA A 238 11.01 -12.19 14.44
CA ALA A 238 10.63 -11.52 15.69
C ALA A 238 11.02 -10.04 15.72
N ASP A 239 12.02 -9.64 14.98
CA ASP A 239 12.51 -8.27 14.80
C ASP A 239 11.79 -7.51 13.67
N GLY A 240 10.82 -8.14 13.02
CA GLY A 240 10.07 -7.57 11.91
C GLY A 240 9.33 -6.28 12.32
N VAL A 241 9.44 -5.25 11.46
CA VAL A 241 8.81 -3.94 11.66
C VAL A 241 7.85 -3.67 10.49
N ASN A 242 6.58 -3.44 10.78
CA ASN A 242 5.61 -3.04 9.77
C ASN A 242 5.62 -1.52 9.52
N SER A 243 4.98 -1.08 8.43
CA SER A 243 4.99 0.33 8.00
C SER A 243 4.37 1.28 9.02
N LEU A 244 3.30 0.87 9.74
CA LEU A 244 2.64 1.72 10.75
C LEU A 244 3.55 1.95 11.96
N HIS A 245 4.22 0.90 12.43
CA HIS A 245 5.23 0.99 13.49
C HIS A 245 6.39 1.90 13.06
N ALA A 246 6.93 1.69 11.85
CA ALA A 246 8.03 2.49 11.33
C ALA A 246 7.66 3.98 11.18
N ASP A 247 6.43 4.30 10.77
CA ASP A 247 5.95 5.67 10.67
C ASP A 247 5.83 6.31 12.05
N ARG A 248 5.21 5.62 13.03
CA ARG A 248 5.09 6.11 14.40
C ARG A 248 6.46 6.31 15.07
N ALA A 249 7.34 5.33 14.99
CA ALA A 249 8.67 5.41 15.59
C ALA A 249 9.52 6.56 15.02
N ALA A 250 9.25 6.97 13.79
CA ALA A 250 9.91 8.09 13.12
C ALA A 250 9.13 9.42 13.22
N GLY A 251 8.06 9.49 14.01
CA GLY A 251 7.23 10.70 14.15
C GLY A 251 6.56 11.13 12.84
N ARG A 252 6.30 10.19 11.92
CA ARG A 252 5.62 10.47 10.64
C ARG A 252 4.12 10.22 10.76
N PRO A 253 3.28 10.91 9.97
CA PRO A 253 1.86 10.61 9.87
C PRO A 253 1.62 9.14 9.52
N MET A 254 0.66 8.52 10.21
CA MET A 254 0.28 7.13 10.03
C MET A 254 -0.93 7.00 9.08
N GLU A 255 -0.98 5.93 8.26
CA GLU A 255 -2.14 5.60 7.43
C GLU A 255 -3.24 4.90 8.26
N LEU A 256 -3.56 5.44 9.43
CA LEU A 256 -4.42 4.80 10.41
C LEU A 256 -5.87 4.68 9.91
N ASP A 257 -6.38 5.73 9.22
CA ASP A 257 -7.73 5.72 8.66
C ASP A 257 -7.93 4.61 7.62
N ALA A 258 -6.96 4.41 6.71
CA ALA A 258 -7.05 3.37 5.68
C ALA A 258 -6.81 1.94 6.20
N ARG A 259 -6.46 1.77 7.46
CA ARG A 259 -6.20 0.47 8.10
C ARG A 259 -7.28 0.14 9.13
N ASN A 260 -7.14 0.58 10.36
CA ASN A 260 -8.11 0.31 11.41
C ASN A 260 -9.33 1.25 11.32
N GLY A 261 -9.13 2.51 10.90
CA GLY A 261 -10.21 3.50 10.77
C GLY A 261 -11.27 3.10 9.75
N VAL A 262 -10.90 2.52 8.59
CA VAL A 262 -11.86 2.05 7.59
C VAL A 262 -12.77 0.95 8.16
N ILE A 263 -12.24 0.07 9.02
CA ILE A 263 -13.04 -0.97 9.67
C ILE A 263 -14.10 -0.34 10.58
N VAL A 264 -13.72 0.70 11.33
CA VAL A 264 -14.65 1.44 12.20
C VAL A 264 -15.74 2.14 11.40
N ARG A 265 -15.35 2.86 10.31
CA ARG A 265 -16.33 3.60 9.48
C ARG A 265 -17.30 2.67 8.76
N LEU A 266 -16.80 1.60 8.15
CA LEU A 266 -17.63 0.63 7.45
C LEU A 266 -18.45 -0.21 8.43
N GLY A 267 -17.88 -0.57 9.59
CA GLY A 267 -18.63 -1.22 10.68
C GLY A 267 -19.85 -0.41 11.12
N ALA A 268 -19.67 0.89 11.34
CA ALA A 268 -20.77 1.78 11.69
C ALA A 268 -21.84 1.84 10.58
N ARG A 269 -21.45 1.85 9.31
CA ARG A 269 -22.36 1.82 8.16
C ARG A 269 -23.24 0.57 8.13
N HIS A 270 -22.68 -0.58 8.53
CA HIS A 270 -23.37 -1.87 8.56
C HIS A 270 -23.99 -2.21 9.93
N GLY A 271 -23.89 -1.31 10.93
CA GLY A 271 -24.37 -1.61 12.29
C GLY A 271 -23.55 -2.68 13.01
N ILE A 272 -22.31 -2.90 12.60
CA ILE A 272 -21.38 -3.88 13.19
C ILE A 272 -20.48 -3.15 14.20
N ALA A 273 -20.50 -3.60 15.45
CA ALA A 273 -19.64 -3.05 16.48
C ALA A 273 -18.16 -3.41 16.25
N THR A 274 -17.26 -2.41 16.34
CA THR A 274 -15.83 -2.56 16.16
C THR A 274 -15.05 -1.88 17.30
N PRO A 275 -15.33 -2.23 18.57
CA PRO A 275 -14.79 -1.52 19.72
C PRO A 275 -13.27 -1.60 19.86
N VAL A 276 -12.65 -2.73 19.44
CA VAL A 276 -11.20 -2.91 19.56
C VAL A 276 -10.47 -2.08 18.51
N ASN A 277 -10.93 -2.07 17.25
CA ASN A 277 -10.38 -1.19 16.21
C ASN A 277 -10.59 0.29 16.57
N ALA A 278 -11.76 0.67 17.09
CA ALA A 278 -12.04 2.04 17.52
C ALA A 278 -11.11 2.49 18.65
N MET A 279 -10.86 1.64 19.65
CA MET A 279 -9.92 1.92 20.75
C MET A 279 -8.49 2.09 20.22
N VAL A 280 -8.05 1.22 19.31
CA VAL A 280 -6.71 1.30 18.69
C VAL A 280 -6.54 2.60 17.90
N VAL A 281 -7.55 3.01 17.14
CA VAL A 281 -7.54 4.29 16.41
C VAL A 281 -7.39 5.45 17.40
N ALA A 282 -8.23 5.52 18.44
CA ALA A 282 -8.19 6.60 19.42
C ALA A 282 -6.83 6.70 20.14
N LEU A 283 -6.25 5.54 20.52
CA LEU A 283 -4.96 5.51 21.22
C LEU A 283 -3.80 5.92 20.30
N LEU A 284 -3.80 5.51 19.02
CA LEU A 284 -2.76 5.87 18.08
C LEU A 284 -2.86 7.33 17.63
N ASP A 285 -4.07 7.88 17.48
CA ASP A 285 -4.28 9.31 17.21
C ASP A 285 -3.78 10.17 18.37
N ALA A 286 -4.12 9.79 19.61
CA ALA A 286 -3.64 10.49 20.80
C ALA A 286 -2.11 10.40 20.97
N ALA A 287 -1.50 9.31 20.52
CA ALA A 287 -0.04 9.13 20.59
C ALA A 287 0.72 9.85 19.46
N ALA A 288 0.02 10.35 18.44
CA ALA A 288 0.59 11.10 17.32
C ALA A 288 0.46 12.63 17.53
N SER A 289 -0.35 13.05 18.50
CA SER A 289 -0.54 14.45 18.92
C SER A 289 0.59 14.91 19.84
#